data_cfcd84101ca278585ab3074c1e3724f9
#
_entry.id   cfcd84101ca278585ab3074c1e3724f9
#
_cell.length_a   1.000
_cell.length_b   1.000
_cell.length_c   1.000
_cell.angle_alpha   90.00
_cell.angle_beta   90.00
_cell.angle_gamma   90.00
#
_symmetry.space_group_name_H-M   'P 1'
#
loop_
_entity.id
_entity.type
_entity.pdbx_description
1 polymer ?
#
loop_
_entity_poly.entity_id
_entity_poly.type
_entity_poly.pdbx_seq_one_letter_code
_entity_poly.pdbx_strand_id
1 'polypeptide(L)'
;MQTLKDHTRRTIMDVARSAFLQEGFLKASMRGVATATGTSLGNLYNYFPSKDALFVAVVEPFTAEMERSYHSLTGYDMLEWNAPENIQKTTEMYLSLVREHRDLMYLLFYRAQGSSLETYRHEFIDKCASIVSKWFSHLSEDQSELRTQLSDAFIRWLSAGMFSMIEEIIDRNLSEEDAERFIEEYLTFEIEGIKALLNRNRR
;
A
#
# COMPACT_ATOMS: atom_id res chain seq x y z
N MET A 1 -0.33 -34.72 -7.61
CA MET A 1 0.14 -33.91 -8.77
C MET A 1 -0.05 -32.41 -8.57
N GLN A 2 -1.20 -31.97 -8.02
CA GLN A 2 -1.47 -30.55 -7.74
C GLN A 2 -0.48 -29.94 -6.75
N THR A 3 -0.17 -30.61 -5.63
CA THR A 3 0.77 -30.19 -4.59
C THR A 3 2.21 -29.93 -5.10
N LEU A 4 2.71 -30.75 -6.06
CA LEU A 4 4.04 -30.54 -6.64
C LEU A 4 4.10 -29.31 -7.54
N LYS A 5 3.03 -29.05 -8.30
CA LYS A 5 2.91 -27.85 -9.13
C LYS A 5 2.84 -26.59 -8.29
N ASP A 6 2.14 -26.62 -7.18
CA ASP A 6 2.03 -25.50 -6.23
C ASP A 6 3.37 -25.23 -5.53
N HIS A 7 4.11 -26.28 -5.15
CA HIS A 7 5.43 -26.14 -4.58
C HIS A 7 6.41 -25.48 -5.57
N THR A 8 6.45 -25.97 -6.81
CA THR A 8 7.32 -25.39 -7.86
C THR A 8 6.96 -23.93 -8.11
N ARG A 9 5.67 -23.59 -8.17
CA ARG A 9 5.22 -22.20 -8.35
C ARG A 9 5.72 -21.31 -7.22
N ARG A 10 5.62 -21.72 -5.95
CA ARG A 10 6.13 -20.97 -4.79
C ARG A 10 7.64 -20.79 -4.87
N THR A 11 8.40 -21.85 -5.12
CA THR A 11 9.85 -21.76 -5.28
C THR A 11 10.26 -20.76 -6.35
N ILE A 12 9.56 -20.73 -7.50
CA ILE A 12 9.79 -19.74 -8.56
C ILE A 12 9.54 -18.32 -8.04
N MET A 13 8.45 -18.10 -7.31
CA MET A 13 8.10 -16.79 -6.77
C MET A 13 9.12 -16.31 -5.72
N ASP A 14 9.60 -17.20 -4.84
CA ASP A 14 10.60 -16.87 -3.82
C ASP A 14 11.94 -16.46 -4.43
N VAL A 15 12.39 -17.20 -5.44
CA VAL A 15 13.62 -16.88 -6.20
C VAL A 15 13.44 -15.57 -6.98
N ALA A 16 12.29 -15.39 -7.63
CA ALA A 16 12.00 -14.16 -8.36
C ALA A 16 11.94 -12.94 -7.43
N ARG A 17 11.32 -13.08 -6.24
CA ARG A 17 11.30 -12.02 -5.21
C ARG A 17 12.72 -11.58 -4.86
N SER A 18 13.63 -12.54 -4.61
CA SER A 18 15.03 -12.24 -4.30
C SER A 18 15.75 -11.55 -5.47
N ALA A 19 15.52 -12.00 -6.71
CA ALA A 19 16.10 -11.37 -7.89
C ALA A 19 15.57 -9.94 -8.10
N PHE A 20 14.27 -9.72 -7.94
CA PHE A 20 13.67 -8.38 -8.05
C PHE A 20 14.15 -7.44 -6.95
N LEU A 21 14.32 -7.92 -5.71
CA LEU A 21 14.88 -7.10 -4.62
C LEU A 21 16.32 -6.65 -4.93
N GLN A 22 17.14 -7.52 -5.45
CA GLN A 22 18.54 -7.23 -5.73
C GLN A 22 18.73 -6.38 -6.99
N GLU A 23 18.08 -6.73 -8.08
CA GLU A 23 18.34 -6.17 -9.41
C GLU A 23 17.30 -5.14 -9.87
N GLY A 24 16.10 -5.16 -9.28
CA GLY A 24 14.91 -4.45 -9.75
C GLY A 24 14.26 -5.12 -10.96
N PHE A 25 13.01 -4.75 -11.25
CA PHE A 25 12.26 -5.33 -12.36
C PHE A 25 13.00 -5.20 -13.70
N LEU A 26 13.56 -4.03 -14.03
CA LEU A 26 14.21 -3.82 -15.33
C LEU A 26 15.34 -4.81 -15.62
N LYS A 27 16.23 -5.04 -14.65
CA LYS A 27 17.45 -5.85 -14.83
C LYS A 27 17.23 -7.33 -14.60
N ALA A 28 16.31 -7.70 -13.70
CA ALA A 28 15.99 -9.11 -13.46
C ALA A 28 15.49 -9.80 -14.74
N SER A 29 15.87 -11.08 -14.92
CA SER A 29 15.52 -11.83 -16.13
C SER A 29 14.88 -13.18 -15.84
N MET A 30 13.92 -13.58 -16.69
CA MET A 30 13.30 -14.92 -16.63
C MET A 30 14.34 -16.05 -16.74
N ARG A 31 15.41 -15.86 -17.51
CA ARG A 31 16.49 -16.83 -17.63
C ARG A 31 17.26 -16.97 -16.31
N GLY A 32 17.57 -15.85 -15.63
CA GLY A 32 18.21 -15.85 -14.31
C GLY A 32 17.39 -16.62 -13.28
N VAL A 33 16.08 -16.34 -13.22
CA VAL A 33 15.15 -17.05 -12.33
C VAL A 33 15.07 -18.55 -12.67
N ALA A 34 14.98 -18.91 -13.96
CA ALA A 34 14.94 -20.32 -14.37
C ALA A 34 16.22 -21.07 -13.95
N THR A 35 17.39 -20.45 -14.15
CA THR A 35 18.68 -21.02 -13.72
C THR A 35 18.74 -21.20 -12.21
N ALA A 36 18.36 -20.19 -11.44
CA ALA A 36 18.41 -20.22 -9.98
C ALA A 36 17.41 -21.22 -9.35
N THR A 37 16.28 -21.49 -10.02
CA THR A 37 15.31 -22.51 -9.60
C THR A 37 15.61 -23.92 -10.10
N GLY A 38 16.63 -24.09 -10.97
CA GLY A 38 16.91 -25.36 -11.62
C GLY A 38 15.83 -25.83 -12.60
N THR A 39 14.95 -24.93 -13.05
CA THR A 39 13.90 -25.24 -14.02
C THR A 39 14.30 -24.80 -15.43
N SER A 40 13.72 -25.42 -16.48
CA SER A 40 13.92 -24.92 -17.83
C SER A 40 13.15 -23.62 -18.05
N LEU A 41 13.70 -22.75 -18.93
CA LEU A 41 13.02 -21.49 -19.27
C LEU A 41 11.63 -21.72 -19.85
N GLY A 42 11.44 -22.75 -20.67
CA GLY A 42 10.13 -23.13 -21.21
C GLY A 42 9.14 -23.55 -20.13
N ASN A 43 9.63 -24.30 -19.12
CA ASN A 43 8.78 -24.68 -17.99
C ASN A 43 8.41 -23.46 -17.12
N LEU A 44 9.33 -22.52 -16.91
CA LEU A 44 9.04 -21.26 -16.21
C LEU A 44 7.91 -20.49 -16.89
N TYR A 45 7.93 -20.38 -18.23
CA TYR A 45 6.86 -19.72 -19.00
C TYR A 45 5.51 -20.43 -18.92
N ASN A 46 5.46 -21.73 -18.58
CA ASN A 46 4.20 -22.44 -18.30
C ASN A 46 3.54 -22.00 -16.98
N TYR A 47 4.32 -21.48 -16.02
CA TYR A 47 3.81 -20.94 -14.76
C TYR A 47 3.50 -19.45 -14.85
N PHE A 48 4.35 -18.70 -15.52
CA PHE A 48 4.25 -17.24 -15.64
C PHE A 48 4.54 -16.81 -17.08
N PRO A 49 3.53 -16.36 -17.84
CA PRO A 49 3.66 -16.10 -19.28
C PRO A 49 4.58 -14.92 -19.62
N SER A 50 4.95 -14.11 -18.63
CA SER A 50 5.87 -12.99 -18.80
C SER A 50 6.60 -12.68 -17.49
N LYS A 51 7.67 -11.87 -17.57
CA LYS A 51 8.34 -11.31 -16.39
C LYS A 51 7.38 -10.43 -15.58
N ASP A 52 6.53 -9.68 -16.25
CA ASP A 52 5.54 -8.84 -15.62
C ASP A 52 4.49 -9.67 -14.85
N ALA A 53 3.97 -10.75 -15.45
CA ALA A 53 3.06 -11.66 -14.75
C ALA A 53 3.69 -12.32 -13.52
N LEU A 54 4.99 -12.60 -13.56
CA LEU A 54 5.75 -13.10 -12.41
C LEU A 54 5.91 -12.03 -11.34
N PHE A 55 6.22 -10.79 -11.71
CA PHE A 55 6.37 -9.67 -10.80
C PHE A 55 5.05 -9.35 -10.09
N VAL A 56 3.96 -9.24 -10.85
CA VAL A 56 2.58 -9.05 -10.31
C VAL A 56 2.25 -10.13 -9.30
N ALA A 57 2.52 -11.41 -9.62
CA ALA A 57 2.26 -12.52 -8.70
C ALA A 57 3.11 -12.47 -7.42
N VAL A 58 4.36 -11.97 -7.52
CA VAL A 58 5.24 -11.80 -6.35
C VAL A 58 4.73 -10.74 -5.39
N VAL A 59 4.22 -9.61 -5.91
CA VAL A 59 3.74 -8.49 -5.06
C VAL A 59 2.25 -8.58 -4.72
N GLU A 60 1.52 -9.55 -5.29
CA GLU A 60 0.09 -9.74 -5.09
C GLU A 60 -0.34 -9.82 -3.62
N PRO A 61 0.37 -10.50 -2.70
CA PRO A 61 -0.05 -10.52 -1.30
C PRO A 61 -0.18 -9.12 -0.70
N PHE A 62 0.73 -8.21 -1.02
CA PHE A 62 0.69 -6.83 -0.57
C PHE A 62 -0.40 -6.02 -1.30
N THR A 63 -0.47 -6.11 -2.63
CA THR A 63 -1.48 -5.34 -3.38
C THR A 63 -2.90 -5.78 -3.05
N ALA A 64 -3.12 -7.08 -2.77
CA ALA A 64 -4.40 -7.60 -2.32
C ALA A 64 -4.77 -7.08 -0.92
N GLU A 65 -3.80 -6.94 -0.01
CA GLU A 65 -4.04 -6.35 1.32
C GLU A 65 -4.39 -4.86 1.20
N MET A 66 -3.68 -4.12 0.37
CA MET A 66 -3.99 -2.72 0.09
C MET A 66 -5.42 -2.54 -0.46
N GLU A 67 -5.84 -3.40 -1.41
CA GLU A 67 -7.21 -3.34 -1.95
C GLU A 67 -8.25 -3.71 -0.88
N ARG A 68 -7.98 -4.68 0.00
CA ARG A 68 -8.87 -4.99 1.14
C ARG A 68 -9.01 -3.81 2.09
N SER A 69 -7.90 -3.18 2.45
CA SER A 69 -7.88 -1.99 3.31
C SER A 69 -8.65 -0.83 2.67
N TYR A 70 -8.45 -0.61 1.36
CA TYR A 70 -9.21 0.38 0.59
C TYR A 70 -10.72 0.12 0.65
N HIS A 71 -11.16 -1.12 0.45
CA HIS A 71 -12.58 -1.48 0.53
C HIS A 71 -13.14 -1.32 1.94
N SER A 72 -12.37 -1.57 2.98
CA SER A 72 -12.81 -1.33 4.35
C SER A 72 -13.05 0.16 4.63
N LEU A 73 -12.24 1.05 4.06
CA LEU A 73 -12.42 2.50 4.18
C LEU A 73 -13.73 2.99 3.53
N THR A 74 -14.24 2.31 2.49
CA THR A 74 -15.51 2.71 1.84
C THR A 74 -16.74 2.43 2.69
N GLY A 75 -16.65 1.53 3.67
CA GLY A 75 -17.74 1.15 4.59
C GLY A 75 -17.69 1.81 5.96
N TYR A 76 -16.70 2.65 6.21
CA TYR A 76 -16.53 3.30 7.51
C TYR A 76 -17.60 4.38 7.72
N ASP A 77 -18.30 4.32 8.88
CA ASP A 77 -19.02 5.47 9.41
C ASP A 77 -17.97 6.45 9.94
N MET A 78 -17.65 7.44 9.12
CA MET A 78 -16.56 8.38 9.37
C MET A 78 -16.85 9.37 10.49
N LEU A 79 -18.05 9.33 11.12
CA LEU A 79 -18.32 10.06 12.35
C LEU A 79 -17.47 9.51 13.52
N GLU A 80 -17.02 8.27 13.43
CA GLU A 80 -16.18 7.62 14.45
C GLU A 80 -14.68 7.52 14.08
N TRP A 81 -14.26 8.06 12.91
CA TRP A 81 -12.87 7.93 12.42
C TRP A 81 -11.82 8.44 13.43
N ASN A 82 -12.20 9.39 14.29
CA ASN A 82 -11.33 10.02 15.28
C ASN A 82 -11.48 9.44 16.71
N ALA A 83 -12.22 8.33 16.86
CA ALA A 83 -12.30 7.65 18.15
C ALA A 83 -10.94 7.03 18.52
N PRO A 84 -10.50 7.08 19.78
CA PRO A 84 -9.23 6.50 20.23
C PRO A 84 -9.05 5.03 19.83
N GLU A 85 -10.12 4.25 19.87
CA GLU A 85 -10.11 2.84 19.47
C GLU A 85 -9.80 2.66 17.97
N ASN A 86 -10.18 3.61 17.13
CA ASN A 86 -9.91 3.57 15.71
C ASN A 86 -8.46 3.98 15.41
N ILE A 87 -7.87 4.89 16.19
CA ILE A 87 -6.44 5.21 16.10
C ILE A 87 -5.62 3.95 16.39
N GLN A 88 -5.91 3.26 17.49
CA GLN A 88 -5.22 2.03 17.85
C GLN A 88 -5.35 0.94 16.78
N LYS A 89 -6.56 0.70 16.26
CA LYS A 89 -6.79 -0.26 15.17
C LYS A 89 -6.03 0.10 13.91
N THR A 90 -6.01 1.39 13.56
CA THR A 90 -5.32 1.88 12.37
C THR A 90 -3.79 1.76 12.52
N THR A 91 -3.27 2.06 13.73
CA THR A 91 -1.84 1.86 14.05
C THR A 91 -1.45 0.40 13.89
N GLU A 92 -2.20 -0.54 14.49
CA GLU A 92 -1.92 -1.97 14.36
C GLU A 92 -2.06 -2.46 12.91
N MET A 93 -3.02 -1.96 12.15
CA MET A 93 -3.16 -2.27 10.72
C MET A 93 -1.89 -1.86 9.94
N TYR A 94 -1.36 -0.64 10.14
CA TYR A 94 -0.13 -0.21 9.47
C TYR A 94 1.10 -1.00 9.93
N LEU A 95 1.22 -1.30 11.23
CA LEU A 95 2.30 -2.12 11.76
C LEU A 95 2.28 -3.53 11.17
N SER A 96 1.11 -4.18 11.14
CA SER A 96 0.94 -5.49 10.53
C SER A 96 1.32 -5.46 9.05
N LEU A 97 0.87 -4.45 8.32
CA LEU A 97 1.18 -4.26 6.90
C LEU A 97 2.70 -4.15 6.66
N VAL A 98 3.39 -3.33 7.46
CA VAL A 98 4.85 -3.19 7.38
C VAL A 98 5.55 -4.49 7.79
N ARG A 99 5.13 -5.13 8.88
CA ARG A 99 5.72 -6.38 9.39
C ARG A 99 5.64 -7.51 8.37
N GLU A 100 4.49 -7.67 7.73
CA GLU A 100 4.23 -8.79 6.82
C GLU A 100 4.73 -8.56 5.40
N HIS A 101 4.75 -7.30 4.94
CA HIS A 101 4.94 -6.98 3.53
C HIS A 101 6.10 -6.01 3.23
N ARG A 102 6.99 -5.75 4.18
CA ARG A 102 8.09 -4.78 4.03
C ARG A 102 8.85 -4.90 2.72
N ASP A 103 9.27 -6.12 2.36
CA ASP A 103 10.02 -6.36 1.14
C ASP A 103 9.18 -6.16 -0.13
N LEU A 104 7.88 -6.51 -0.07
CA LEU A 104 6.96 -6.34 -1.19
C LEU A 104 6.64 -4.85 -1.41
N MET A 105 6.52 -4.09 -0.32
CA MET A 105 6.42 -2.63 -0.38
C MET A 105 7.67 -2.03 -1.02
N TYR A 106 8.86 -2.45 -0.58
CA TYR A 106 10.11 -1.99 -1.17
C TYR A 106 10.19 -2.31 -2.66
N LEU A 107 9.78 -3.53 -3.06
CA LEU A 107 9.71 -3.90 -4.47
C LEU A 107 8.81 -2.96 -5.25
N LEU A 108 7.59 -2.73 -4.76
CA LEU A 108 6.58 -1.97 -5.47
C LEU A 108 6.90 -0.48 -5.54
N PHE A 109 7.48 0.09 -4.48
CA PHE A 109 7.77 1.53 -4.43
C PHE A 109 9.07 1.91 -5.13
N TYR A 110 10.11 1.04 -5.10
CA TYR A 110 11.46 1.40 -5.55
C TYR A 110 12.01 0.53 -6.67
N ARG A 111 11.40 -0.63 -6.95
CA ARG A 111 11.94 -1.63 -7.87
C ARG A 111 11.01 -2.01 -9.02
N ALA A 112 9.82 -1.39 -9.10
CA ALA A 112 8.78 -1.72 -10.09
C ALA A 112 8.97 -1.05 -11.46
N GLN A 113 9.95 -0.17 -11.64
CA GLN A 113 10.17 0.57 -12.88
C GLN A 113 10.21 -0.35 -14.11
N GLY A 114 9.41 -0.04 -15.14
CA GLY A 114 9.26 -0.82 -16.36
C GLY A 114 8.26 -1.98 -16.26
N SER A 115 7.63 -2.22 -15.11
CA SER A 115 6.52 -3.17 -14.95
C SER A 115 5.17 -2.50 -15.17
N SER A 116 4.11 -3.30 -15.28
CA SER A 116 2.72 -2.80 -15.30
C SER A 116 2.29 -2.12 -13.99
N LEU A 117 3.07 -2.28 -12.91
CA LEU A 117 2.81 -1.68 -11.60
C LEU A 117 3.72 -0.47 -11.29
N GLU A 118 4.43 0.06 -12.29
CA GLU A 118 5.32 1.22 -12.10
C GLU A 118 4.58 2.44 -11.53
N THR A 119 3.31 2.62 -11.89
CA THR A 119 2.46 3.75 -11.47
C THR A 119 1.54 3.42 -10.29
N TYR A 120 1.59 2.19 -9.75
CA TYR A 120 0.69 1.70 -8.71
C TYR A 120 0.51 2.67 -7.52
N ARG A 121 1.63 3.23 -7.02
CA ARG A 121 1.61 4.19 -5.91
C ARG A 121 0.71 5.41 -6.21
N HIS A 122 0.88 6.00 -7.38
CA HIS A 122 0.11 7.18 -7.78
C HIS A 122 -1.37 6.85 -8.00
N GLU A 123 -1.64 5.73 -8.66
CA GLU A 123 -3.00 5.26 -8.92
C GLU A 123 -3.74 4.96 -7.63
N PHE A 124 -3.06 4.36 -6.65
CA PHE A 124 -3.66 4.05 -5.35
C PHE A 124 -3.91 5.32 -4.52
N ILE A 125 -3.00 6.31 -4.54
CA ILE A 125 -3.22 7.62 -3.92
C ILE A 125 -4.46 8.29 -4.52
N ASP A 126 -4.63 8.27 -5.84
CA ASP A 126 -5.78 8.86 -6.51
C ASP A 126 -7.09 8.13 -6.16
N LYS A 127 -7.06 6.81 -6.02
CA LYS A 127 -8.19 6.02 -5.47
C LYS A 127 -8.56 6.47 -4.05
N CYS A 128 -7.58 6.56 -3.14
CA CYS A 128 -7.82 7.01 -1.76
C CYS A 128 -8.37 8.44 -1.73
N ALA A 129 -7.78 9.35 -2.49
CA ALA A 129 -8.24 10.73 -2.58
C ALA A 129 -9.70 10.84 -3.06
N SER A 130 -10.12 9.98 -3.99
CA SER A 130 -11.50 9.92 -4.45
C SER A 130 -12.48 9.51 -3.35
N ILE A 131 -12.12 8.54 -2.48
CA ILE A 131 -12.95 8.16 -1.33
C ILE A 131 -13.04 9.31 -0.34
N VAL A 132 -11.89 9.86 0.04
CA VAL A 132 -11.82 10.96 1.02
C VAL A 132 -12.61 12.17 0.54
N SER A 133 -12.53 12.50 -0.75
CA SER A 133 -13.32 13.60 -1.35
C SER A 133 -14.83 13.36 -1.25
N LYS A 134 -15.30 12.17 -1.63
CA LYS A 134 -16.70 11.79 -1.53
C LYS A 134 -17.21 11.89 -0.09
N TRP A 135 -16.41 11.43 0.84
CA TRP A 135 -16.72 11.47 2.24
C TRP A 135 -16.86 12.91 2.79
N PHE A 136 -15.91 13.78 2.50
CA PHE A 136 -16.04 15.20 2.89
C PHE A 136 -17.25 15.87 2.24
N SER A 137 -17.64 15.47 1.02
CA SER A 137 -18.86 15.94 0.37
C SER A 137 -20.12 15.54 1.14
N HIS A 138 -20.23 14.28 1.58
CA HIS A 138 -21.39 13.81 2.37
C HIS A 138 -21.47 14.49 3.74
N LEU A 139 -20.34 14.68 4.43
CA LEU A 139 -20.34 15.44 5.69
C LEU A 139 -20.87 16.87 5.53
N SER A 140 -20.62 17.51 4.39
CA SER A 140 -21.08 18.87 4.11
C SER A 140 -22.59 18.94 3.78
N GLU A 141 -23.18 17.84 3.31
CA GLU A 141 -24.63 17.74 3.03
C GLU A 141 -25.44 17.50 4.30
N ASP A 142 -24.97 16.63 5.21
CA ASP A 142 -25.66 16.27 6.45
C ASP A 142 -25.56 17.35 7.54
N GLN A 143 -24.49 18.13 7.55
CA GLN A 143 -24.24 19.18 8.52
C GLN A 143 -24.08 20.52 7.78
N SER A 144 -25.20 21.22 7.54
CA SER A 144 -25.23 22.51 6.83
C SER A 144 -24.33 23.61 7.43
N GLU A 145 -23.79 23.39 8.63
CA GLU A 145 -22.82 24.25 9.32
C GLU A 145 -21.36 23.95 8.95
N LEU A 146 -21.05 22.77 8.34
CA LEU A 146 -19.71 22.34 7.95
C LEU A 146 -19.43 22.68 6.47
N ARG A 147 -19.41 23.98 6.13
CA ARG A 147 -19.09 24.47 4.77
C ARG A 147 -17.58 24.48 4.46
N THR A 148 -16.79 23.60 5.03
CA THR A 148 -15.36 23.56 4.73
C THR A 148 -15.11 22.56 3.60
N GLN A 149 -15.14 23.02 2.35
CA GLN A 149 -14.61 22.25 1.25
C GLN A 149 -13.09 22.28 1.36
N LEU A 150 -12.49 21.11 1.62
CA LEU A 150 -11.06 20.91 1.44
C LEU A 150 -10.76 20.91 -0.07
N SER A 151 -9.67 21.55 -0.47
CA SER A 151 -9.28 21.54 -1.87
C SER A 151 -8.85 20.13 -2.31
N ASP A 152 -9.11 19.78 -3.57
CA ASP A 152 -8.69 18.48 -4.14
C ASP A 152 -7.17 18.27 -4.00
N ALA A 153 -6.39 19.33 -4.14
CA ALA A 153 -4.94 19.28 -3.93
C ALA A 153 -4.57 18.89 -2.50
N PHE A 154 -5.28 19.41 -1.49
CA PHE A 154 -5.06 19.05 -0.10
C PHE A 154 -5.49 17.63 0.20
N ILE A 155 -6.65 17.20 -0.29
CA ILE A 155 -7.14 15.82 -0.14
C ILE A 155 -6.15 14.82 -0.74
N ARG A 156 -5.66 15.10 -1.94
CA ARG A 156 -4.66 14.25 -2.58
C ARG A 156 -3.34 14.20 -1.82
N TRP A 157 -2.88 15.36 -1.31
CA TRP A 157 -1.69 15.42 -0.47
C TRP A 157 -1.86 14.63 0.83
N LEU A 158 -3.00 14.74 1.50
CA LEU A 158 -3.36 13.96 2.68
C LEU A 158 -3.32 12.47 2.39
N SER A 159 -3.95 12.03 1.29
CA SER A 159 -3.92 10.62 0.86
C SER A 159 -2.51 10.12 0.51
N ALA A 160 -1.61 11.00 0.07
CA ALA A 160 -0.21 10.66 -0.17
C ALA A 160 0.62 10.55 1.13
N GLY A 161 0.19 11.21 2.21
CA GLY A 161 0.90 11.22 3.49
C GLY A 161 1.09 9.81 4.08
N MET A 162 0.09 8.95 3.98
CA MET A 162 0.18 7.55 4.38
C MET A 162 1.35 6.82 3.69
N PHE A 163 1.51 7.00 2.37
CA PHE A 163 2.62 6.38 1.64
C PHE A 163 3.96 6.94 2.10
N SER A 164 4.04 8.27 2.30
CA SER A 164 5.28 8.91 2.78
C SER A 164 5.66 8.44 4.19
N MET A 165 4.69 8.19 5.07
CA MET A 165 4.91 7.59 6.38
C MET A 165 5.49 6.18 6.25
N ILE A 166 4.89 5.33 5.42
CA ILE A 166 5.38 3.96 5.20
C ILE A 166 6.78 3.97 4.56
N GLU A 167 7.01 4.82 3.57
CA GLU A 167 8.32 4.99 2.92
C GLU A 167 9.40 5.35 3.96
N GLU A 168 9.13 6.28 4.87
CA GLU A 168 10.07 6.67 5.93
C GLU A 168 10.40 5.51 6.88
N ILE A 169 9.39 4.69 7.25
CA ILE A 169 9.58 3.50 8.08
C ILE A 169 10.50 2.49 7.36
N ILE A 170 10.31 2.30 6.06
CA ILE A 170 11.09 1.36 5.25
C ILE A 170 12.53 1.88 5.05
N ASP A 171 12.68 3.12 4.62
CA ASP A 171 13.96 3.72 4.25
C ASP A 171 14.91 3.85 5.44
N ARG A 172 14.38 4.23 6.61
CA ARG A 172 15.16 4.33 7.84
C ARG A 172 15.30 3.02 8.59
N ASN A 173 14.65 1.97 8.11
CA ASN A 173 14.63 0.68 8.78
C ASN A 173 14.24 0.79 10.27
N LEU A 174 13.18 1.56 10.56
CA LEU A 174 12.74 1.79 11.92
C LEU A 174 12.44 0.47 12.64
N SER A 175 12.73 0.44 13.95
CA SER A 175 12.29 -0.64 14.83
C SER A 175 10.76 -0.65 14.91
N GLU A 176 10.17 -1.75 15.39
CA GLU A 176 8.72 -1.84 15.55
C GLU A 176 8.20 -0.77 16.52
N GLU A 177 8.91 -0.54 17.65
CA GLU A 177 8.58 0.49 18.64
C GLU A 177 8.66 1.92 18.06
N ASP A 178 9.70 2.22 17.25
CA ASP A 178 9.83 3.52 16.62
C ASP A 178 8.79 3.72 15.50
N ALA A 179 8.45 2.65 14.76
CA ALA A 179 7.41 2.67 13.74
C ALA A 179 6.02 2.90 14.36
N GLU A 180 5.69 2.22 15.46
CA GLU A 180 4.45 2.40 16.21
C GLU A 180 4.29 3.85 16.65
N ARG A 181 5.29 4.39 17.35
CA ARG A 181 5.30 5.78 17.79
C ARG A 181 5.13 6.76 16.62
N PHE A 182 5.86 6.55 15.52
CA PHE A 182 5.77 7.41 14.35
C PHE A 182 4.39 7.36 13.68
N ILE A 183 3.78 6.19 13.59
CA ILE A 183 2.41 6.03 13.07
C ILE A 183 1.41 6.76 13.96
N GLU A 184 1.52 6.64 15.29
CA GLU A 184 0.64 7.35 16.24
C GLU A 184 0.78 8.87 16.14
N GLU A 185 2.02 9.38 16.04
CA GLU A 185 2.29 10.79 15.82
C GLU A 185 1.65 11.30 14.51
N TYR A 186 1.83 10.53 13.42
CA TYR A 186 1.24 10.84 12.12
C TYR A 186 -0.30 10.87 12.18
N LEU A 187 -0.92 9.82 12.72
CA LEU A 187 -2.38 9.74 12.83
C LEU A 187 -2.96 10.85 13.72
N THR A 188 -2.30 11.15 14.84
CA THR A 188 -2.69 12.24 15.73
C THR A 188 -2.65 13.59 15.02
N PHE A 189 -1.56 13.87 14.31
CA PHE A 189 -1.41 15.09 13.51
C PHE A 189 -2.50 15.20 12.44
N GLU A 190 -2.75 14.13 11.71
CA GLU A 190 -3.75 14.08 10.63
C GLU A 190 -5.16 14.34 11.18
N ILE A 191 -5.53 13.64 12.25
CA ILE A 191 -6.84 13.75 12.89
C ILE A 191 -7.08 15.15 13.46
N GLU A 192 -6.16 15.65 14.27
CA GLU A 192 -6.32 16.96 14.89
C GLU A 192 -6.26 18.11 13.88
N GLY A 193 -5.43 17.95 12.83
CA GLY A 193 -5.37 18.89 11.70
C GLY A 193 -6.69 18.98 10.95
N ILE A 194 -7.30 17.84 10.64
CA ILE A 194 -8.61 17.79 9.96
C ILE A 194 -9.70 18.37 10.87
N LYS A 195 -9.73 18.02 12.16
CA LYS A 195 -10.68 18.61 13.12
C LYS A 195 -10.57 20.15 13.15
N ALA A 196 -9.35 20.67 13.20
CA ALA A 196 -9.11 22.11 13.20
C ALA A 196 -9.61 22.78 11.92
N LEU A 197 -9.40 22.16 10.76
CA LEU A 197 -9.89 22.66 9.48
C LEU A 197 -11.43 22.65 9.42
N LEU A 198 -12.07 21.58 9.85
CA LEU A 198 -13.53 21.46 9.88
C LEU A 198 -14.17 22.48 10.83
N ASN A 199 -13.52 22.83 11.93
CA ASN A 199 -14.01 23.81 12.90
C ASN A 199 -13.68 25.27 12.54
N ARG A 200 -12.85 25.52 11.52
CA ARG A 200 -12.40 26.88 11.14
C ARG A 200 -13.54 27.82 10.74
N ASN A 201 -14.62 27.29 10.18
CA ASN A 201 -15.75 28.08 9.67
C ASN A 201 -16.93 28.16 10.64
N ARG A 202 -16.77 27.72 11.91
CA ARG A 202 -17.78 27.88 12.99
C ARG A 202 -17.69 29.24 13.70
N ARG A 203 -16.88 30.19 13.19
CA ARG A 203 -16.76 31.54 13.76
C ARG A 203 -17.40 32.58 12.86
#